data_fb771cfd307513c79b2aea278abe5ca0
#
_entry.id   fb771cfd307513c79b2aea278abe5ca0
#
_cell.length_a   1.000
_cell.length_b   1.000
_cell.length_c   1.000
_cell.angle_alpha   90.00
_cell.angle_beta   90.00
_cell.angle_gamma   90.00
#
_symmetry.space_group_name_H-M   'P 1'
#
loop_
_entity.id
_entity.type
_entity.pdbx_description
1 polymer ?
#
loop_
_entity_poly.entity_id
_entity_poly.type
_entity_poly.pdbx_seq_one_letter_code
_entity_poly.pdbx_strand_id
1 'polypeptide(L)'
;MAGILKQEVPTRSLLLDRFKNCRQQTEKICAPLEVEDFVPQPIPEVSPPKWHLAHSTWFFEQFLLIPFNSDYKVYDQDFAYLFNSYYNNAGERVLRPNRGLMSRPPVSQVMAYREYVTNAVLEFAEKGELSSQIMELIELGINHEQQHQELLVYDIKYILGNQPTFPTYGDHFSNKPEDKNNEWVEVSEGIKQIGFSGDGFSYDNELGKHRVFLAPYSISKNLVSNGEYIQFIESGGYTNFNLGIY
;
A
#
# COMPACT_ATOMS: atom_id res chain seq x y z
N MET A 1 8.33 5.83 -31.68
CA MET A 1 8.65 6.88 -30.70
C MET A 1 7.44 6.99 -29.78
N ALA A 2 7.48 6.35 -28.62
CA ALA A 2 6.46 6.53 -27.59
C ALA A 2 6.77 7.86 -26.90
N GLY A 3 5.87 8.83 -27.05
CA GLY A 3 6.00 10.13 -26.38
C GLY A 3 5.95 9.89 -24.86
N ILE A 4 6.98 10.32 -24.15
CA ILE A 4 7.00 10.43 -22.71
C ILE A 4 5.94 11.47 -22.37
N LEU A 5 4.78 11.02 -21.89
CA LEU A 5 3.80 11.90 -21.28
C LEU A 5 4.48 12.50 -20.04
N LYS A 6 4.85 13.78 -20.11
CA LYS A 6 5.20 14.54 -18.91
C LYS A 6 3.99 14.49 -17.98
N GLN A 7 4.11 13.79 -16.86
CA GLN A 7 3.15 13.98 -15.79
C GLN A 7 3.37 15.39 -15.24
N GLU A 8 2.41 16.27 -15.50
CA GLU A 8 2.38 17.58 -14.87
C GLU A 8 2.35 17.41 -13.35
N VAL A 9 3.10 18.23 -12.64
CA VAL A 9 3.03 18.32 -11.18
C VAL A 9 1.54 18.52 -10.82
N PRO A 10 0.94 17.64 -10.02
CA PRO A 10 -0.48 17.70 -9.76
C PRO A 10 -0.85 19.06 -9.15
N THR A 11 -1.90 19.68 -9.65
CA THR A 11 -2.42 20.90 -9.04
C THR A 11 -2.87 20.56 -7.60
N ARG A 12 -2.85 21.56 -6.72
CA ARG A 12 -3.33 21.42 -5.33
C ARG A 12 -4.69 20.71 -5.26
N SER A 13 -5.66 21.13 -6.06
CA SER A 13 -7.00 20.53 -6.08
C SER A 13 -6.96 19.04 -6.42
N LEU A 14 -6.24 18.68 -7.48
CA LEU A 14 -6.10 17.29 -7.91
C LEU A 14 -5.42 16.43 -6.83
N LEU A 15 -4.41 16.96 -6.15
CA LEU A 15 -3.72 16.26 -5.07
C LEU A 15 -4.66 15.99 -3.87
N LEU A 16 -5.46 16.99 -3.49
CA LEU A 16 -6.42 16.83 -2.38
C LEU A 16 -7.58 15.89 -2.74
N ASP A 17 -8.02 15.87 -3.98
CA ASP A 17 -9.03 14.91 -4.44
C ASP A 17 -8.45 13.48 -4.44
N ARG A 18 -7.20 13.30 -4.87
CA ARG A 18 -6.47 12.02 -4.76
C ARG A 18 -6.36 11.59 -3.29
N PHE A 19 -6.02 12.50 -2.39
CA PHE A 19 -5.95 12.23 -0.95
C PHE A 19 -7.31 11.75 -0.41
N LYS A 20 -8.40 12.49 -0.64
CA LYS A 20 -9.76 12.10 -0.21
C LYS A 20 -10.15 10.71 -0.74
N ASN A 21 -9.93 10.48 -2.03
CA ASN A 21 -10.25 9.21 -2.68
C ASN A 21 -9.43 8.05 -2.10
N CYS A 22 -8.14 8.27 -1.82
CA CYS A 22 -7.27 7.28 -1.21
C CYS A 22 -7.79 6.89 0.19
N ARG A 23 -8.11 7.90 1.03
CA ARG A 23 -8.66 7.67 2.38
C ARG A 23 -9.95 6.86 2.34
N GLN A 24 -10.88 7.23 1.46
CA GLN A 24 -12.16 6.53 1.28
C GLN A 24 -11.96 5.10 0.76
N GLN A 25 -10.98 4.87 -0.14
CA GLN A 25 -10.72 3.54 -0.67
C GLN A 25 -10.25 2.57 0.42
N THR A 26 -9.41 3.01 1.36
CA THR A 26 -9.01 2.19 2.51
C THR A 26 -10.21 1.77 3.36
N GLU A 27 -11.14 2.70 3.60
CA GLU A 27 -12.36 2.42 4.35
C GLU A 27 -13.29 1.44 3.61
N LYS A 28 -13.42 1.59 2.29
CA LYS A 28 -14.19 0.64 1.45
C LYS A 28 -13.61 -0.78 1.49
N ILE A 29 -12.28 -0.91 1.52
CA ILE A 29 -11.63 -2.22 1.68
C ILE A 29 -12.00 -2.84 3.03
N CYS A 30 -12.12 -2.05 4.08
CA CYS A 30 -12.49 -2.54 5.41
C CYS A 30 -14.00 -2.72 5.62
N ALA A 31 -14.85 -2.12 4.78
CA ALA A 31 -16.30 -2.11 4.97
C ALA A 31 -16.97 -3.50 5.08
N PRO A 32 -16.48 -4.56 4.40
CA PRO A 32 -17.05 -5.90 4.57
C PRO A 32 -16.68 -6.62 5.87
N LEU A 33 -15.74 -6.08 6.66
CA LEU A 33 -15.22 -6.72 7.86
C LEU A 33 -16.14 -6.50 9.06
N GLU A 34 -16.33 -7.54 9.87
CA GLU A 34 -16.86 -7.40 11.22
C GLU A 34 -15.80 -6.78 12.14
N VAL A 35 -16.23 -6.15 13.24
CA VAL A 35 -15.30 -5.45 14.16
C VAL A 35 -14.23 -6.39 14.73
N GLU A 36 -14.53 -7.65 14.90
CA GLU A 36 -13.63 -8.70 15.39
C GLU A 36 -12.53 -9.04 14.39
N ASP A 37 -12.75 -8.85 13.09
CA ASP A 37 -11.78 -9.13 12.03
C ASP A 37 -10.62 -8.10 11.99
N PHE A 38 -10.78 -6.97 12.67
CA PHE A 38 -9.79 -5.91 12.68
C PHE A 38 -8.58 -6.18 13.58
N VAL A 39 -8.62 -7.19 14.44
CA VAL A 39 -7.59 -7.41 15.48
C VAL A 39 -6.71 -8.63 15.22
N PRO A 40 -7.17 -9.74 14.64
CA PRO A 40 -6.39 -10.96 14.52
C PRO A 40 -5.07 -10.78 13.76
N GLN A 41 -4.04 -11.44 14.26
CA GLN A 41 -2.72 -11.57 13.63
C GLN A 41 -2.30 -13.05 13.70
N PRO A 42 -2.70 -13.87 12.72
CA PRO A 42 -2.43 -15.31 12.73
C PRO A 42 -0.94 -15.66 12.69
N ILE A 43 -0.13 -14.84 12.04
CA ILE A 43 1.33 -14.97 11.94
C ILE A 43 2.01 -13.59 12.02
N PRO A 44 3.31 -13.51 12.36
CA PRO A 44 4.02 -12.25 12.49
C PRO A 44 4.08 -11.40 11.23
N GLU A 45 4.01 -12.02 10.05
CA GLU A 45 4.08 -11.37 8.75
C GLU A 45 2.80 -10.63 8.36
N VAL A 46 1.67 -11.02 8.95
CA VAL A 46 0.35 -10.39 8.77
C VAL A 46 0.18 -9.26 9.78
N SER A 47 -0.36 -8.14 9.36
CA SER A 47 -0.74 -7.07 10.29
C SER A 47 -2.26 -6.93 10.37
N PRO A 48 -2.81 -6.65 11.56
CA PRO A 48 -4.25 -6.45 11.71
C PRO A 48 -4.77 -5.28 10.87
N PRO A 49 -5.98 -5.36 10.27
CA PRO A 49 -6.59 -4.23 9.55
C PRO A 49 -6.62 -2.93 10.36
N LYS A 50 -6.89 -3.01 11.66
CA LYS A 50 -6.82 -1.87 12.58
C LYS A 50 -5.47 -1.17 12.56
N TRP A 51 -4.39 -1.93 12.50
CA TRP A 51 -3.04 -1.38 12.46
C TRP A 51 -2.78 -0.64 11.15
N HIS A 52 -3.19 -1.18 9.99
CA HIS A 52 -3.04 -0.51 8.70
C HIS A 52 -3.77 0.83 8.64
N LEU A 53 -5.03 0.86 9.11
CA LEU A 53 -5.82 2.10 9.19
C LEU A 53 -5.14 3.17 10.03
N ALA A 54 -4.61 2.78 11.18
CA ALA A 54 -3.97 3.70 12.10
C ALA A 54 -2.59 4.12 11.61
N HIS A 55 -1.78 3.20 11.04
CA HIS A 55 -0.43 3.48 10.56
C HIS A 55 -0.42 4.45 9.36
N SER A 56 -1.30 4.26 8.37
CA SER A 56 -1.41 5.20 7.26
C SER A 56 -1.92 6.58 7.72
N THR A 57 -2.69 6.65 8.81
CA THR A 57 -3.12 7.90 9.44
C THR A 57 -1.98 8.55 10.21
N TRP A 58 -1.25 7.77 10.99
CA TRP A 58 -0.06 8.16 11.73
C TRP A 58 0.99 8.83 10.83
N PHE A 59 1.16 8.35 9.58
CA PHE A 59 2.09 8.96 8.65
C PHE A 59 1.77 10.45 8.40
N PHE A 60 0.52 10.78 8.11
CA PHE A 60 0.11 12.16 7.88
C PHE A 60 0.20 13.01 9.15
N GLU A 61 -0.09 12.45 10.32
CA GLU A 61 0.05 13.16 11.58
C GLU A 61 1.51 13.49 11.87
N GLN A 62 2.41 12.48 11.82
CA GLN A 62 3.80 12.63 12.24
C GLN A 62 4.65 13.43 11.24
N PHE A 63 4.46 13.23 9.95
CA PHE A 63 5.32 13.81 8.92
C PHE A 63 4.75 15.07 8.27
N LEU A 64 3.45 15.30 8.37
CA LEU A 64 2.83 16.48 7.77
C LEU A 64 2.27 17.45 8.84
N LEU A 65 1.33 17.01 9.67
CA LEU A 65 0.61 17.94 10.54
C LEU A 65 1.46 18.45 11.70
N ILE A 66 2.16 17.58 12.42
CA ILE A 66 3.00 18.00 13.56
C ILE A 66 4.11 18.96 13.12
N PRO A 67 4.87 18.72 12.04
CA PRO A 67 5.96 19.62 11.65
C PRO A 67 5.51 20.91 10.97
N PHE A 68 4.38 20.93 10.25
CA PHE A 68 4.00 22.05 9.37
C PHE A 68 2.74 22.80 9.79
N ASN A 69 1.98 22.32 10.77
CA ASN A 69 0.78 22.98 11.27
C ASN A 69 0.93 23.29 12.76
N SER A 70 1.39 24.49 13.10
CA SER A 70 1.64 24.92 14.50
C SER A 70 0.39 24.87 15.40
N ASP A 71 -0.80 24.94 14.81
CA ASP A 71 -2.08 24.94 15.54
C ASP A 71 -2.63 23.52 15.74
N TYR A 72 -1.96 22.50 15.12
CA TYR A 72 -2.40 21.13 15.21
C TYR A 72 -2.25 20.56 16.62
N LYS A 73 -3.28 19.90 17.10
CA LYS A 73 -3.26 19.18 18.38
C LYS A 73 -3.19 17.70 18.12
N VAL A 74 -2.14 17.06 18.64
CA VAL A 74 -1.96 15.60 18.55
C VAL A 74 -3.19 14.90 19.12
N TYR A 75 -3.73 13.94 18.38
CA TYR A 75 -4.94 13.23 18.76
C TYR A 75 -4.75 12.40 20.04
N ASP A 76 -3.67 11.62 20.09
CA ASP A 76 -3.32 10.77 21.23
C ASP A 76 -1.79 10.56 21.24
N GLN A 77 -1.13 10.86 22.35
CA GLN A 77 0.33 10.81 22.48
C GLN A 77 0.89 9.37 22.32
N ASP A 78 0.12 8.36 22.71
CA ASP A 78 0.54 6.96 22.62
C ASP A 78 0.55 6.46 21.17
N PHE A 79 -0.19 7.11 20.25
CA PHE A 79 -0.29 6.67 18.86
C PHE A 79 1.01 6.82 18.09
N ALA A 80 1.88 7.73 18.52
CA ALA A 80 3.23 7.85 17.98
C ALA A 80 4.03 6.55 18.13
N TYR A 81 3.92 5.89 19.28
CA TYR A 81 4.56 4.60 19.57
C TYR A 81 3.79 3.41 18.96
N LEU A 82 2.45 3.39 19.13
CA LEU A 82 1.62 2.23 18.77
C LEU A 82 1.62 1.97 17.25
N PHE A 83 1.67 3.01 16.45
CA PHE A 83 1.50 2.91 15.00
C PHE A 83 2.76 3.24 14.17
N ASN A 84 3.91 3.47 14.82
CA ASN A 84 5.21 3.52 14.17
C ASN A 84 5.59 2.13 13.62
N SER A 85 6.30 2.09 12.49
CA SER A 85 6.80 0.87 11.86
C SER A 85 8.34 0.82 11.87
N TYR A 86 8.97 1.13 10.73
CA TYR A 86 10.43 1.05 10.56
C TYR A 86 11.12 2.42 10.67
N TYR A 87 10.39 3.45 11.01
CA TYR A 87 10.91 4.81 11.08
C TYR A 87 11.67 5.02 12.40
N ASN A 88 12.94 4.62 12.43
CA ASN A 88 13.78 4.74 13.63
C ASN A 88 13.90 6.20 14.12
N ASN A 89 13.80 7.17 13.21
CA ASN A 89 13.83 8.59 13.54
C ASN A 89 12.53 9.10 14.20
N ALA A 90 11.45 8.32 14.16
CA ALA A 90 10.17 8.65 14.77
C ALA A 90 9.98 8.04 16.18
N GLY A 91 11.04 7.47 16.77
CA GLY A 91 11.05 6.92 18.12
C GLY A 91 10.82 5.41 18.21
N GLU A 92 10.45 4.95 19.41
CA GLU A 92 10.15 3.55 19.67
C GLU A 92 8.88 3.08 18.95
N ARG A 93 8.72 1.76 18.83
CA ARG A 93 7.59 1.15 18.13
C ARG A 93 7.17 -0.16 18.77
N VAL A 94 5.90 -0.54 18.54
CA VAL A 94 5.44 -1.91 18.77
C VAL A 94 6.06 -2.85 17.74
N LEU A 95 6.68 -3.92 18.20
CA LEU A 95 7.26 -4.92 17.31
C LEU A 95 6.18 -5.59 16.46
N ARG A 96 6.47 -5.86 15.20
CA ARG A 96 5.51 -6.41 14.24
C ARG A 96 4.77 -7.66 14.76
N PRO A 97 5.44 -8.65 15.40
CA PRO A 97 4.76 -9.83 15.95
C PRO A 97 3.72 -9.54 17.04
N ASN A 98 3.79 -8.35 17.64
CA ASN A 98 2.95 -7.96 18.77
C ASN A 98 1.75 -7.08 18.37
N ARG A 99 1.57 -6.79 17.08
CA ARG A 99 0.47 -5.93 16.60
C ARG A 99 -0.91 -6.50 16.91
N GLY A 100 -1.07 -7.82 16.85
CA GLY A 100 -2.30 -8.52 17.22
C GLY A 100 -2.61 -8.53 18.72
N LEU A 101 -1.66 -8.19 19.58
CA LEU A 101 -1.88 -8.07 21.03
C LEU A 101 -2.53 -6.74 21.41
N MET A 102 -2.58 -5.77 20.49
CA MET A 102 -3.15 -4.45 20.75
C MET A 102 -4.68 -4.49 20.73
N SER A 103 -5.33 -4.86 21.85
CA SER A 103 -6.78 -4.73 21.98
C SER A 103 -7.22 -3.25 22.11
N ARG A 104 -6.31 -2.36 22.49
CA ARG A 104 -6.50 -0.91 22.57
C ARG A 104 -5.49 -0.19 21.67
N PRO A 105 -5.94 0.92 21.02
CA PRO A 105 -7.29 1.49 21.00
C PRO A 105 -8.32 0.58 20.34
N PRO A 106 -9.63 0.73 20.64
CA PRO A 106 -10.68 0.02 19.91
C PRO A 106 -10.77 0.54 18.47
N VAL A 107 -11.38 -0.25 17.57
CA VAL A 107 -11.56 0.11 16.16
C VAL A 107 -12.25 1.46 15.99
N SER A 108 -13.29 1.74 16.80
CA SER A 108 -14.01 3.01 16.79
C SER A 108 -13.11 4.22 17.06
N GLN A 109 -12.14 4.09 17.97
CA GLN A 109 -11.17 5.16 18.25
C GLN A 109 -10.18 5.32 17.09
N VAL A 110 -9.76 4.24 16.44
CA VAL A 110 -8.92 4.31 15.24
C VAL A 110 -9.66 4.99 14.08
N MET A 111 -10.95 4.70 13.90
CA MET A 111 -11.76 5.38 12.88
C MET A 111 -11.93 6.87 13.19
N ALA A 112 -12.17 7.25 14.46
CA ALA A 112 -12.23 8.64 14.87
C ALA A 112 -10.88 9.37 14.70
N TYR A 113 -9.76 8.70 15.00
CA TYR A 113 -8.42 9.20 14.72
C TYR A 113 -8.21 9.47 13.24
N ARG A 114 -8.63 8.51 12.41
CA ARG A 114 -8.52 8.62 10.96
C ARG A 114 -9.32 9.81 10.41
N GLU A 115 -10.55 9.99 10.87
CA GLU A 115 -11.40 11.13 10.50
C GLU A 115 -10.79 12.46 10.96
N TYR A 116 -10.33 12.53 12.21
CA TYR A 116 -9.71 13.72 12.78
C TYR A 116 -8.50 14.19 11.96
N VAL A 117 -7.57 13.28 11.67
CA VAL A 117 -6.37 13.60 10.88
C VAL A 117 -6.72 13.94 9.44
N THR A 118 -7.67 13.23 8.82
CA THR A 118 -8.13 13.53 7.45
C THR A 118 -8.67 14.95 7.36
N ASN A 119 -9.54 15.34 8.28
CA ASN A 119 -10.11 16.70 8.32
C ASN A 119 -9.01 17.75 8.59
N ALA A 120 -8.09 17.48 9.50
CA ALA A 120 -6.98 18.37 9.78
C ALA A 120 -6.05 18.59 8.58
N VAL A 121 -5.76 17.56 7.79
CA VAL A 121 -4.98 17.69 6.53
C VAL A 121 -5.71 18.56 5.53
N LEU A 122 -7.02 18.36 5.34
CA LEU A 122 -7.83 19.15 4.41
C LEU A 122 -7.91 20.61 4.82
N GLU A 123 -8.21 20.88 6.09
CA GLU A 123 -8.25 22.24 6.64
C GLU A 123 -6.89 22.94 6.54
N PHE A 124 -5.80 22.25 6.88
CA PHE A 124 -4.45 22.76 6.75
C PHE A 124 -4.14 23.12 5.30
N ALA A 125 -4.48 22.21 4.38
CA ALA A 125 -4.27 22.43 2.97
C ALA A 125 -5.15 23.56 2.38
N GLU A 126 -6.31 23.87 2.94
CA GLU A 126 -7.19 24.94 2.49
C GLU A 126 -6.74 26.34 2.96
N LYS A 127 -6.12 26.44 4.14
CA LYS A 127 -5.82 27.73 4.80
C LYS A 127 -4.61 28.49 4.24
N GLY A 128 -3.71 27.85 3.49
CA GLY A 128 -2.47 28.48 3.08
C GLY A 128 -1.96 28.04 1.71
N GLU A 129 -0.88 28.65 1.26
CA GLU A 129 -0.10 28.15 0.13
C GLU A 129 0.69 26.92 0.57
N LEU A 130 0.54 25.82 -0.18
CA LEU A 130 1.33 24.62 0.05
C LEU A 130 2.69 24.77 -0.63
N SER A 131 3.76 24.69 0.14
CA SER A 131 5.11 24.57 -0.44
C SER A 131 5.24 23.27 -1.24
N SER A 132 6.22 23.21 -2.15
CA SER A 132 6.54 21.97 -2.87
C SER A 132 6.80 20.80 -1.93
N GLN A 133 7.52 21.03 -0.84
CA GLN A 133 7.79 20.03 0.18
C GLN A 133 6.53 19.46 0.82
N ILE A 134 5.53 20.30 1.12
CA ILE A 134 4.26 19.85 1.69
C ILE A 134 3.47 19.03 0.65
N MET A 135 3.44 19.47 -0.60
CA MET A 135 2.78 18.72 -1.69
C MET A 135 3.44 17.36 -1.91
N GLU A 136 4.76 17.29 -1.91
CA GLU A 136 5.53 16.04 -2.01
C GLU A 136 5.24 15.09 -0.85
N LEU A 137 5.12 15.60 0.38
CA LEU A 137 4.76 14.80 1.54
C LEU A 137 3.33 14.25 1.48
N ILE A 138 2.38 15.05 0.99
CA ILE A 138 1.01 14.59 0.76
C ILE A 138 1.01 13.48 -0.32
N GLU A 139 1.73 13.68 -1.42
CA GLU A 139 1.84 12.69 -2.48
C GLU A 139 2.51 11.40 -2.00
N LEU A 140 3.58 11.49 -1.24
CA LEU A 140 4.24 10.35 -0.61
C LEU A 140 3.27 9.61 0.33
N GLY A 141 2.51 10.34 1.15
CA GLY A 141 1.52 9.76 2.05
C GLY A 141 0.39 9.03 1.33
N ILE A 142 -0.08 9.56 0.19
CA ILE A 142 -1.06 8.89 -0.68
C ILE A 142 -0.49 7.55 -1.20
N ASN A 143 0.71 7.57 -1.76
CA ASN A 143 1.35 6.37 -2.30
C ASN A 143 1.66 5.35 -1.20
N HIS A 144 2.09 5.82 -0.02
CA HIS A 144 2.28 4.98 1.17
C HIS A 144 0.97 4.31 1.61
N GLU A 145 -0.14 5.05 1.64
CA GLU A 145 -1.44 4.47 1.99
C GLU A 145 -1.93 3.49 0.92
N GLN A 146 -1.71 3.76 -0.37
CA GLN A 146 -2.02 2.81 -1.46
C GLN A 146 -1.21 1.51 -1.34
N GLN A 147 0.06 1.58 -0.95
CA GLN A 147 0.87 0.40 -0.60
C GLN A 147 0.23 -0.39 0.55
N HIS A 148 -0.25 0.34 1.58
CA HIS A 148 -0.96 -0.29 2.69
C HIS A 148 -2.32 -0.85 2.31
N GLN A 149 -3.02 -0.32 1.30
CA GLN A 149 -4.24 -0.92 0.74
C GLN A 149 -3.97 -2.29 0.11
N GLU A 150 -2.90 -2.43 -0.63
CA GLU A 150 -2.48 -3.72 -1.21
C GLU A 150 -2.17 -4.74 -0.10
N LEU A 151 -1.32 -4.35 0.87
CA LEU A 151 -1.00 -5.19 2.03
C LEU A 151 -2.24 -5.55 2.85
N LEU A 152 -3.16 -4.61 3.03
CA LEU A 152 -4.40 -4.81 3.78
C LEU A 152 -5.28 -5.88 3.14
N VAL A 153 -5.46 -5.86 1.80
CA VAL A 153 -6.21 -6.89 1.08
C VAL A 153 -5.55 -8.26 1.21
N TYR A 154 -4.24 -8.32 1.09
CA TYR A 154 -3.44 -9.51 1.30
C TYR A 154 -3.59 -10.06 2.72
N ASP A 155 -3.47 -9.20 3.73
CA ASP A 155 -3.55 -9.56 5.13
C ASP A 155 -4.99 -10.00 5.52
N ILE A 156 -6.03 -9.31 5.06
CA ILE A 156 -7.44 -9.71 5.24
C ILE A 156 -7.67 -11.10 4.66
N LYS A 157 -7.19 -11.36 3.45
CA LYS A 157 -7.33 -12.68 2.81
C LYS A 157 -6.70 -13.77 3.66
N TYR A 158 -5.53 -13.52 4.23
CA TYR A 158 -4.85 -14.47 5.10
C TYR A 158 -5.61 -14.65 6.42
N ILE A 159 -6.05 -13.57 7.06
CA ILE A 159 -6.81 -13.59 8.32
C ILE A 159 -8.09 -14.40 8.15
N LEU A 160 -8.93 -14.08 7.18
CA LEU A 160 -10.20 -14.77 6.94
C LEU A 160 -9.99 -16.21 6.47
N GLY A 161 -8.97 -16.48 5.65
CA GLY A 161 -8.62 -17.81 5.18
C GLY A 161 -8.06 -18.75 6.27
N ASN A 162 -7.68 -18.22 7.43
CA ASN A 162 -7.26 -19.00 8.61
C ASN A 162 -8.32 -19.04 9.73
N GLN A 163 -9.48 -18.44 9.50
CA GLN A 163 -10.61 -18.58 10.43
C GLN A 163 -11.22 -19.98 10.32
N PRO A 164 -11.65 -20.59 11.45
CA PRO A 164 -12.23 -21.94 11.44
C PRO A 164 -13.47 -22.10 10.55
N THR A 165 -14.20 -21.01 10.32
CA THR A 165 -15.45 -20.99 9.54
C THR A 165 -15.26 -20.44 8.11
N PHE A 166 -14.06 -20.00 7.75
CA PHE A 166 -13.73 -19.42 6.44
C PHE A 166 -14.74 -18.35 5.99
N PRO A 167 -14.94 -17.26 6.76
CA PRO A 167 -15.95 -16.26 6.46
C PRO A 167 -15.66 -15.59 5.11
N THR A 168 -16.72 -15.28 4.38
CA THR A 168 -16.63 -14.63 3.07
C THR A 168 -16.31 -13.14 3.25
N TYR A 169 -15.36 -12.64 2.47
CA TYR A 169 -14.98 -11.20 2.45
C TYR A 169 -15.93 -10.35 1.62
N GLY A 170 -17.10 -10.67 1.37
CA GLY A 170 -18.06 -9.86 0.60
C GLY A 170 -18.72 -10.64 -0.52
N ASP A 171 -19.74 -10.03 -1.09
CA ASP A 171 -20.59 -10.67 -2.08
C ASP A 171 -19.96 -10.63 -3.49
N HIS A 172 -19.64 -11.81 -4.00
CA HIS A 172 -19.39 -12.13 -5.41
C HIS A 172 -18.36 -11.27 -6.18
N PHE A 173 -17.12 -11.70 -6.12
CA PHE A 173 -16.15 -11.37 -7.17
C PHE A 173 -16.49 -12.21 -8.42
N SER A 174 -17.21 -11.63 -9.38
CA SER A 174 -17.40 -12.30 -10.66
C SER A 174 -16.10 -12.21 -11.47
N ASN A 175 -15.28 -13.23 -11.40
CA ASN A 175 -14.20 -13.42 -12.36
C ASN A 175 -14.85 -13.84 -13.69
N LYS A 176 -15.01 -12.91 -14.62
CA LYS A 176 -15.25 -13.28 -16.01
C LYS A 176 -13.95 -13.86 -16.54
N PRO A 177 -13.94 -15.12 -17.00
CA PRO A 177 -12.77 -15.64 -17.70
C PRO A 177 -12.56 -14.78 -18.95
N GLU A 178 -11.43 -14.10 -19.02
CA GLU A 178 -10.99 -13.44 -20.23
C GLU A 178 -10.18 -14.47 -21.03
N ASP A 179 -10.57 -14.67 -22.30
CA ASP A 179 -9.75 -15.39 -23.27
C ASP A 179 -8.48 -14.56 -23.50
N LYS A 180 -7.41 -14.93 -22.83
CA LYS A 180 -6.12 -14.26 -22.95
C LYS A 180 -5.33 -14.96 -24.05
N ASN A 181 -5.12 -14.28 -25.16
CA ASN A 181 -4.10 -14.67 -26.12
C ASN A 181 -2.73 -14.59 -25.44
N ASN A 182 -2.02 -15.70 -25.38
CA ASN A 182 -0.64 -15.74 -24.88
C ASN A 182 0.30 -15.03 -25.87
N GLU A 183 0.36 -13.70 -25.75
CA GLU A 183 1.27 -12.87 -26.53
C GLU A 183 2.57 -12.65 -25.74
N TRP A 184 3.67 -12.65 -26.47
CA TRP A 184 4.99 -12.38 -25.94
C TRP A 184 5.51 -11.04 -26.47
N VAL A 185 6.15 -10.29 -25.61
CA VAL A 185 6.85 -9.05 -25.97
C VAL A 185 8.34 -9.37 -26.09
N GLU A 186 8.86 -9.24 -27.30
CA GLU A 186 10.28 -9.42 -27.58
C GLU A 186 11.08 -8.20 -27.11
N VAL A 187 12.10 -8.45 -26.30
CA VAL A 187 13.06 -7.42 -25.86
C VAL A 187 14.40 -7.73 -26.50
N SER A 188 14.82 -6.85 -27.44
CA SER A 188 16.12 -6.97 -28.10
C SER A 188 17.27 -6.73 -27.12
N GLU A 189 18.40 -7.40 -27.37
CA GLU A 189 19.65 -7.17 -26.65
C GLU A 189 20.10 -5.71 -26.73
N GLY A 190 20.93 -5.32 -25.80
CA GLY A 190 21.59 -4.02 -25.81
C GLY A 190 21.65 -3.35 -24.45
N ILE A 191 22.23 -2.15 -24.44
CA ILE A 191 22.31 -1.32 -23.24
C ILE A 191 20.98 -0.64 -23.01
N LYS A 192 20.35 -0.92 -21.90
CA LYS A 192 19.10 -0.30 -21.44
C LYS A 192 19.39 0.61 -20.25
N GLN A 193 18.52 1.58 -20.04
CA GLN A 193 18.54 2.42 -18.84
C GLN A 193 17.49 1.91 -17.87
N ILE A 194 17.89 1.67 -16.63
CA ILE A 194 17.03 1.23 -15.51
C ILE A 194 17.11 2.30 -14.42
N GLY A 195 16.01 2.51 -13.73
CA GLY A 195 15.86 3.52 -12.69
C GLY A 195 15.07 4.75 -13.16
N PHE A 196 14.38 5.36 -12.20
CA PHE A 196 13.55 6.53 -12.45
C PHE A 196 14.42 7.79 -12.65
N SER A 197 14.01 8.66 -13.56
CA SER A 197 14.63 9.95 -13.81
C SER A 197 13.66 10.93 -14.49
N GLY A 198 12.36 10.74 -14.27
CA GLY A 198 11.30 11.60 -14.79
C GLY A 198 10.85 12.64 -13.78
N ASP A 199 9.86 13.43 -14.17
CA ASP A 199 9.07 14.28 -13.29
C ASP A 199 7.95 13.44 -12.66
N GLY A 200 7.53 13.75 -11.44
CA GLY A 200 6.48 13.05 -10.68
C GLY A 200 7.01 12.13 -9.59
N PHE A 201 6.11 11.35 -9.00
CA PHE A 201 6.43 10.51 -7.85
C PHE A 201 7.26 9.28 -8.23
N SER A 202 8.26 8.98 -7.39
CA SER A 202 8.95 7.69 -7.32
C SER A 202 9.36 7.41 -5.88
N TYR A 203 9.47 6.14 -5.51
CA TYR A 203 10.12 5.78 -4.26
C TYR A 203 11.65 5.90 -4.38
N ASP A 204 12.32 6.03 -3.25
CA ASP A 204 13.77 6.17 -3.18
C ASP A 204 14.53 4.98 -3.77
N ASN A 205 13.97 3.76 -3.63
CA ASN A 205 14.53 2.54 -4.20
C ASN A 205 14.35 2.42 -5.73
N GLU A 206 13.57 3.29 -6.35
CA GLU A 206 13.43 3.38 -7.81
C GLU A 206 14.43 4.35 -8.43
N LEU A 207 15.13 5.13 -7.61
CA LEU A 207 16.13 6.10 -8.06
C LEU A 207 17.45 5.41 -8.48
N GLY A 208 18.41 6.20 -8.92
CA GLY A 208 19.72 5.68 -9.30
C GLY A 208 19.75 5.16 -10.73
N LYS A 209 19.30 5.99 -11.69
CA LYS A 209 19.34 5.66 -13.12
C LYS A 209 20.73 5.22 -13.55
N HIS A 210 20.81 4.02 -14.11
CA HIS A 210 22.06 3.42 -14.56
C HIS A 210 21.88 2.63 -15.86
N ARG A 211 22.99 2.23 -16.47
CA ARG A 211 22.99 1.44 -17.71
C ARG A 211 23.27 -0.03 -17.40
N VAL A 212 22.45 -0.90 -17.98
CA VAL A 212 22.59 -2.37 -17.86
C VAL A 212 22.55 -2.96 -19.27
N PHE A 213 23.48 -3.89 -19.56
CA PHE A 213 23.37 -4.71 -20.75
C PHE A 213 22.37 -5.84 -20.47
N LEU A 214 21.39 -5.98 -21.34
CA LEU A 214 20.43 -7.07 -21.32
C LEU A 214 20.63 -7.96 -22.55
N ALA A 215 20.73 -9.27 -22.35
CA ALA A 215 20.62 -10.25 -23.44
C ALA A 215 19.18 -10.25 -24.00
N PRO A 216 18.93 -10.72 -25.22
CA PRO A 216 17.57 -10.78 -25.77
C PRO A 216 16.71 -11.74 -24.97
N TYR A 217 15.46 -11.37 -24.73
CA TYR A 217 14.49 -12.22 -24.04
C TYR A 217 13.06 -11.87 -24.47
N SER A 218 12.13 -12.77 -24.16
CA SER A 218 10.71 -12.53 -24.33
C SER A 218 10.02 -12.56 -22.98
N ILE A 219 9.09 -11.65 -22.76
CA ILE A 219 8.27 -11.59 -21.56
C ILE A 219 6.80 -11.74 -21.95
N SER A 220 6.05 -12.57 -21.20
CA SER A 220 4.61 -12.66 -21.40
C SER A 220 3.93 -11.32 -21.18
N LYS A 221 3.01 -10.96 -22.06
CA LYS A 221 2.18 -9.76 -21.96
C LYS A 221 1.18 -9.85 -20.81
N ASN A 222 0.80 -11.08 -20.45
CA ASN A 222 -0.14 -11.37 -19.38
C ASN A 222 0.56 -11.94 -18.15
N LEU A 223 -0.02 -11.70 -16.98
CA LEU A 223 0.36 -12.39 -15.76
C LEU A 223 -0.02 -13.87 -15.86
N VAL A 224 0.72 -14.72 -15.14
CA VAL A 224 0.36 -16.13 -14.99
C VAL A 224 -1.05 -16.24 -14.41
N SER A 225 -1.92 -16.95 -15.11
CA SER A 225 -3.29 -17.20 -14.66
C SER A 225 -3.35 -18.30 -13.60
N ASN A 226 -4.45 -18.32 -12.84
CA ASN A 226 -4.70 -19.42 -11.91
C ASN A 226 -4.71 -20.79 -12.60
N GLY A 227 -5.26 -20.87 -13.84
CA GLY A 227 -5.28 -22.10 -14.62
C GLY A 227 -3.88 -22.61 -14.99
N GLU A 228 -3.00 -21.72 -15.47
CA GLU A 228 -1.61 -22.06 -15.76
C GLU A 228 -0.84 -22.49 -14.50
N TYR A 229 -1.11 -21.82 -13.38
CA TYR A 229 -0.47 -22.17 -12.12
C TYR A 229 -0.94 -23.52 -11.57
N ILE A 230 -2.23 -23.85 -11.72
CA ILE A 230 -2.79 -25.18 -11.38
C ILE A 230 -2.13 -26.26 -12.24
N GLN A 231 -1.97 -26.04 -13.55
CA GLN A 231 -1.27 -26.99 -14.43
C GLN A 231 0.18 -27.22 -13.98
N PHE A 232 0.89 -26.16 -13.54
CA PHE A 232 2.23 -26.31 -12.96
C PHE A 232 2.21 -27.19 -11.70
N ILE A 233 1.25 -27.00 -10.80
CA ILE A 233 1.09 -27.83 -9.60
C ILE A 233 0.84 -29.30 -9.99
N GLU A 234 -0.13 -29.54 -10.87
CA GLU A 234 -0.56 -30.89 -11.30
C GLU A 234 0.54 -31.64 -12.08
N SER A 235 1.40 -30.91 -12.79
CA SER A 235 2.58 -31.49 -13.48
C SER A 235 3.72 -31.86 -12.50
N GLY A 236 3.54 -31.71 -11.21
CA GLY A 236 4.55 -32.00 -10.20
C GLY A 236 5.60 -30.91 -10.04
N GLY A 237 5.27 -29.66 -10.39
CA GLY A 237 6.19 -28.53 -10.33
C GLY A 237 6.88 -28.35 -8.99
N TYR A 238 6.20 -28.58 -7.88
CA TYR A 238 6.76 -28.52 -6.52
C TYR A 238 7.55 -29.75 -6.10
N THR A 239 7.50 -30.85 -6.83
CA THR A 239 8.25 -32.08 -6.56
C THR A 239 9.47 -32.24 -7.44
N ASN A 240 9.59 -31.41 -8.48
CA ASN A 240 10.72 -31.41 -9.40
C ASN A 240 11.78 -30.38 -8.92
N PHE A 241 12.86 -30.88 -8.31
CA PHE A 241 13.93 -30.05 -7.77
C PHE A 241 14.61 -29.13 -8.81
N ASN A 242 14.50 -29.45 -10.13
CA ASN A 242 15.02 -28.56 -11.16
C ASN A 242 14.16 -27.34 -11.44
N LEU A 243 12.92 -27.30 -10.94
CA LEU A 243 11.96 -26.20 -11.13
C LEU A 243 11.73 -25.41 -9.85
N GLY A 244 12.17 -25.89 -8.71
CA GLY A 244 12.00 -25.24 -7.41
C GLY A 244 13.23 -24.44 -7.00
N ILE A 245 12.98 -23.30 -6.33
CA ILE A 245 13.96 -22.59 -5.53
C ILE A 245 13.75 -23.06 -4.09
N TYR A 246 14.73 -23.67 -3.48
CA TYR A 246 14.73 -24.18 -2.11
C TYR A 246 15.31 -23.13 -1.16
#